data_465b82dab787fc50b2155598ac51dd32
#
_entry.id   465b82dab787fc50b2155598ac51dd32
#
_cell.length_a   1.000
_cell.length_b   1.000
_cell.length_c   1.000
_cell.angle_alpha   90.00
_cell.angle_beta   90.00
_cell.angle_gamma   90.00
#
_symmetry.space_group_name_H-M   'P 1'
#
loop_
_entity.id
_entity.type
_entity.pdbx_description
1 polymer ?
#
loop_
_entity_poly.entity_id
_entity_poly.type
_entity_poly.pdbx_seq_one_letter_code
_entity_poly.pdbx_strand_id
1 'polypeptide(L)'
;VSTSRPLRLVALVALVVACALPFVTSNFRLFQFTQVYIYAIAILGLNMLTGYNGQFSLGHGAFYAIGAYVSAIMMDQWGVHYAWTIPVAGVLCLVVGFLFGLPALRLEGLYLALATFSLALAVPQILKYFEHWTGGSQGLVLSKPNAPWGLPLNPDQWLYFVTLAVLVVLFWLGANLMRGRVGRAVVAIRDHHIAAEAMGINSALYKSLIFGVSAAYTGVAGALSASAIAYVAPDSFTAFLSITLLIGAVIGGMASISGAVFGAFFIQFVPNWAQDISKAAPWAIFGVFLIVFMYVMPFGIAGAIRLLWIRSRRSRVALSPEPRETAATQAPRAT
;
A
#
# COMPACT_ATOMS: atom_id res chain seq x y z
N VAL A 1 2.63 21.11 6.47
CA VAL A 1 3.97 21.14 5.86
C VAL A 1 3.78 21.19 4.36
N SER A 2 3.99 22.36 3.74
CA SER A 2 3.97 22.51 2.29
C SER A 2 5.02 21.57 1.70
N THR A 3 4.60 20.70 0.78
CA THR A 3 5.53 19.86 0.02
C THR A 3 6.55 20.79 -0.64
N SER A 4 7.80 20.68 -0.20
CA SER A 4 8.89 21.51 -0.73
C SER A 4 8.98 21.31 -2.24
N ARG A 5 9.21 22.39 -3.00
CA ARG A 5 9.36 22.36 -4.48
C ARG A 5 10.19 21.17 -5.00
N PRO A 6 11.32 20.75 -4.36
CA PRO A 6 12.09 19.60 -4.80
C PRO A 6 11.34 18.26 -4.70
N LEU A 7 10.46 18.08 -3.72
CA LEU A 7 9.72 16.82 -3.58
C LEU A 7 8.66 16.64 -4.69
N ARG A 8 8.04 17.75 -5.11
CA ARG A 8 7.10 17.73 -6.25
C ARG A 8 7.83 17.45 -7.57
N LEU A 9 9.03 17.98 -7.73
CA LEU A 9 9.86 17.77 -8.91
C LEU A 9 10.32 16.32 -9.01
N VAL A 10 10.74 15.71 -7.90
CA VAL A 10 11.08 14.27 -7.85
C VAL A 10 9.87 13.40 -8.19
N ALA A 11 8.68 13.70 -7.65
CA ALA A 11 7.47 12.96 -7.96
C ALA A 11 7.08 13.08 -9.44
N LEU A 12 7.24 14.27 -10.03
CA LEU A 12 6.97 14.51 -11.44
C LEU A 12 7.95 13.76 -12.35
N VAL A 13 9.24 13.79 -12.02
CA VAL A 13 10.27 13.03 -12.77
C VAL A 13 9.98 11.53 -12.67
N ALA A 14 9.65 11.02 -11.48
CA ALA A 14 9.28 9.61 -11.31
C ALA A 14 8.06 9.22 -12.15
N LEU A 15 7.05 10.10 -12.23
CA LEU A 15 5.86 9.88 -13.07
C LEU A 15 6.20 9.86 -14.55
N VAL A 16 7.04 10.80 -15.02
CA VAL A 16 7.50 10.85 -16.43
C VAL A 16 8.27 9.57 -16.79
N VAL A 17 9.18 9.14 -15.92
CA VAL A 17 9.92 7.89 -16.11
C VAL A 17 8.96 6.69 -16.14
N ALA A 18 7.98 6.64 -15.22
CA ALA A 18 6.98 5.58 -15.23
C ALA A 18 6.15 5.56 -16.52
N CYS A 19 5.78 6.73 -17.09
CA CYS A 19 5.07 6.80 -18.36
C CYS A 19 5.92 6.38 -19.57
N ALA A 20 7.25 6.52 -19.49
CA ALA A 20 8.16 6.11 -20.57
C ALA A 20 8.50 4.61 -20.56
N LEU A 21 8.43 3.95 -19.38
CA LEU A 21 8.77 2.53 -19.19
C LEU A 21 8.09 1.56 -20.19
N PRO A 22 6.77 1.68 -20.51
CA PRO A 22 6.10 0.73 -21.39
C PRO A 22 6.63 0.69 -22.82
N PHE A 23 7.34 1.74 -23.26
CA PHE A 23 7.88 1.84 -24.61
C PHE A 23 9.32 1.31 -24.74
N VAL A 24 10.00 1.09 -23.58
CA VAL A 24 11.42 0.71 -23.55
C VAL A 24 11.60 -0.73 -23.03
N THR A 25 10.63 -1.24 -22.25
CA THR A 25 10.77 -2.52 -21.54
C THR A 25 10.01 -3.67 -22.22
N SER A 26 10.47 -4.92 -21.98
CA SER A 26 9.77 -6.12 -22.44
C SER A 26 8.44 -6.31 -21.69
N ASN A 27 7.47 -7.00 -22.32
CA ASN A 27 6.14 -7.27 -21.75
C ASN A 27 6.22 -7.96 -20.37
N PHE A 28 7.19 -8.87 -20.17
CA PHE A 28 7.39 -9.54 -18.89
C PHE A 28 7.79 -8.56 -17.76
N ARG A 29 8.75 -7.67 -18.03
CA ARG A 29 9.14 -6.63 -17.05
C ARG A 29 8.02 -5.65 -16.82
N LEU A 30 7.27 -5.30 -17.85
CA LEU A 30 6.12 -4.43 -17.75
C LEU A 30 5.05 -5.02 -16.81
N PHE A 31 4.76 -6.32 -16.96
CA PHE A 31 3.88 -7.05 -16.04
C PHE A 31 4.39 -7.01 -14.59
N GLN A 32 5.70 -7.18 -14.37
CA GLN A 32 6.29 -7.05 -13.02
C GLN A 32 6.09 -5.67 -12.41
N PHE A 33 6.27 -4.58 -13.18
CA PHE A 33 6.01 -3.22 -12.72
C PHE A 33 4.51 -2.98 -12.45
N THR A 34 3.63 -3.55 -13.26
CA THR A 34 2.18 -3.52 -13.00
C THR A 34 1.85 -4.16 -11.65
N GLN A 35 2.45 -5.30 -11.34
CA GLN A 35 2.30 -5.97 -10.04
C GLN A 35 2.85 -5.11 -8.89
N VAL A 36 3.98 -4.42 -9.08
CA VAL A 36 4.49 -3.46 -8.08
C VAL A 36 3.46 -2.38 -7.78
N TYR A 37 2.80 -1.82 -8.78
CA TYR A 37 1.78 -0.78 -8.55
C TYR A 37 0.56 -1.33 -7.83
N ILE A 38 0.11 -2.52 -8.18
CA ILE A 38 -1.00 -3.21 -7.52
C ILE A 38 -0.66 -3.45 -6.03
N TYR A 39 0.51 -4.02 -5.75
CA TYR A 39 0.96 -4.21 -4.37
C TYR A 39 1.17 -2.89 -3.61
N ALA A 40 1.65 -1.84 -4.28
CA ALA A 40 1.79 -0.53 -3.65
C ALA A 40 0.45 0.05 -3.18
N ILE A 41 -0.64 -0.15 -3.96
CA ILE A 41 -2.00 0.23 -3.57
C ILE A 41 -2.44 -0.57 -2.33
N ALA A 42 -2.27 -1.90 -2.33
CA ALA A 42 -2.65 -2.75 -1.21
C ALA A 42 -1.85 -2.42 0.07
N ILE A 43 -0.54 -2.25 -0.07
CA ILE A 43 0.35 -1.87 1.03
C ILE A 43 0.02 -0.49 1.57
N LEU A 44 -0.34 0.47 0.72
CA LEU A 44 -0.79 1.80 1.17
C LEU A 44 -2.04 1.69 2.02
N GLY A 45 -3.03 0.88 1.60
CA GLY A 45 -4.22 0.59 2.39
C GLY A 45 -3.86 0.02 3.76
N LEU A 46 -3.07 -1.05 3.80
CA LEU A 46 -2.60 -1.67 5.04
C LEU A 46 -1.79 -0.70 5.91
N ASN A 47 -0.96 0.14 5.31
CA ASN A 47 -0.15 1.12 6.03
C ASN A 47 -1.00 2.23 6.67
N MET A 48 -2.13 2.62 6.06
CA MET A 48 -3.09 3.53 6.69
C MET A 48 -3.69 2.92 7.96
N LEU A 49 -4.00 1.63 7.96
CA LEU A 49 -4.53 0.92 9.12
C LEU A 49 -3.44 0.63 10.17
N THR A 50 -2.38 -0.04 9.77
CA THR A 50 -1.35 -0.52 10.71
C THR A 50 -0.38 0.61 11.10
N GLY A 51 0.07 1.40 10.13
CA GLY A 51 1.06 2.44 10.36
C GLY A 51 0.49 3.69 11.02
N TYR A 52 -0.61 4.24 10.48
CA TYR A 52 -1.19 5.48 10.99
C TYR A 52 -2.16 5.25 12.15
N ASN A 53 -2.97 4.18 12.14
CA ASN A 53 -3.97 3.90 13.17
C ASN A 53 -3.49 2.93 14.27
N GLY A 54 -2.37 2.23 14.05
CA GLY A 54 -1.82 1.29 15.04
C GLY A 54 -2.57 -0.05 15.13
N GLN A 55 -3.53 -0.31 14.26
CA GLN A 55 -4.28 -1.57 14.24
C GLN A 55 -3.56 -2.61 13.38
N PHE A 56 -2.92 -3.59 13.98
CA PHE A 56 -2.28 -4.69 13.25
C PHE A 56 -3.33 -5.60 12.59
N SER A 57 -3.21 -5.79 11.28
CA SER A 57 -4.12 -6.65 10.52
C SER A 57 -3.34 -7.62 9.63
N LEU A 58 -3.69 -8.89 9.73
CA LEU A 58 -3.25 -9.99 8.87
C LEU A 58 -4.37 -10.47 7.92
N GLY A 59 -5.44 -9.68 7.77
CA GLY A 59 -6.62 -10.02 6.97
C GLY A 59 -6.66 -9.41 5.58
N HIS A 60 -5.66 -8.61 5.19
CA HIS A 60 -5.71 -7.85 3.94
C HIS A 60 -5.70 -8.74 2.69
N GLY A 61 -5.12 -9.96 2.76
CA GLY A 61 -5.25 -10.97 1.71
C GLY A 61 -6.71 -11.37 1.44
N ALA A 62 -7.57 -11.39 2.47
CA ALA A 62 -9.00 -11.63 2.30
C ALA A 62 -9.70 -10.52 1.51
N PHE A 63 -9.45 -9.24 1.84
CA PHE A 63 -10.02 -8.11 1.10
C PHE A 63 -9.48 -8.04 -0.34
N TYR A 64 -8.22 -8.43 -0.53
CA TYR A 64 -7.64 -8.56 -1.85
C TYR A 64 -8.36 -9.65 -2.67
N ALA A 65 -8.62 -10.83 -2.06
CA ALA A 65 -9.38 -11.91 -2.68
C ALA A 65 -10.82 -11.48 -3.02
N ILE A 66 -11.52 -10.84 -2.07
CA ILE A 66 -12.88 -10.33 -2.29
C ILE A 66 -12.88 -9.36 -3.49
N GLY A 67 -11.97 -8.41 -3.52
CA GLY A 67 -11.89 -7.44 -4.64
C GLY A 67 -11.59 -8.10 -5.98
N ALA A 68 -10.69 -9.09 -6.01
CA ALA A 68 -10.37 -9.87 -7.20
C ALA A 68 -11.58 -10.66 -7.72
N TYR A 69 -12.28 -11.35 -6.82
CA TYR A 69 -13.46 -12.14 -7.20
C TYR A 69 -14.66 -11.29 -7.59
N VAL A 70 -14.90 -10.17 -6.92
CA VAL A 70 -15.95 -9.21 -7.34
C VAL A 70 -15.71 -8.77 -8.78
N SER A 71 -14.47 -8.39 -9.10
CA SER A 71 -14.12 -8.00 -10.46
C SER A 71 -14.25 -9.17 -11.43
N ALA A 72 -13.76 -10.36 -11.07
CA ALA A 72 -13.82 -11.55 -11.91
C ALA A 72 -15.25 -11.97 -12.23
N ILE A 73 -16.11 -12.08 -11.24
CA ILE A 73 -17.53 -12.47 -11.40
C ILE A 73 -18.26 -11.45 -12.27
N MET A 74 -18.05 -10.14 -12.02
CA MET A 74 -18.70 -9.09 -12.82
C MET A 74 -18.27 -9.13 -14.28
N MET A 75 -17.00 -9.43 -14.56
CA MET A 75 -16.49 -9.53 -15.93
C MET A 75 -16.95 -10.80 -16.62
N ASP A 76 -16.88 -11.94 -15.95
CA ASP A 76 -17.18 -13.27 -16.50
C ASP A 76 -18.67 -13.49 -16.68
N GLN A 77 -19.48 -13.30 -15.64
CA GLN A 77 -20.90 -13.67 -15.65
C GLN A 77 -21.81 -12.54 -16.13
N TRP A 78 -21.47 -11.29 -15.83
CA TRP A 78 -22.32 -10.15 -16.17
C TRP A 78 -21.81 -9.34 -17.36
N GLY A 79 -20.64 -9.70 -17.90
CA GLY A 79 -20.05 -8.99 -19.04
C GLY A 79 -19.74 -7.51 -18.77
N VAL A 80 -19.61 -7.12 -17.48
CA VAL A 80 -19.37 -5.74 -17.10
C VAL A 80 -17.96 -5.34 -17.49
N HIS A 81 -17.83 -4.15 -18.07
CA HIS A 81 -16.51 -3.62 -18.46
C HIS A 81 -15.61 -3.45 -17.23
N TYR A 82 -14.35 -3.90 -17.32
CA TYR A 82 -13.36 -3.92 -16.21
C TYR A 82 -13.24 -2.58 -15.46
N ALA A 83 -13.40 -1.45 -16.17
CA ALA A 83 -13.28 -0.12 -15.57
C ALA A 83 -14.33 0.14 -14.47
N TRP A 84 -15.50 -0.47 -14.56
CA TRP A 84 -16.56 -0.36 -13.55
C TRP A 84 -16.36 -1.34 -12.39
N THR A 85 -15.70 -2.46 -12.64
CA THR A 85 -15.47 -3.46 -11.59
C THR A 85 -14.51 -2.96 -10.50
N ILE A 86 -13.55 -2.10 -10.87
CA ILE A 86 -12.56 -1.53 -9.94
C ILE A 86 -13.23 -0.68 -8.83
N PRO A 87 -14.04 0.35 -9.14
CA PRO A 87 -14.71 1.12 -8.09
C PRO A 87 -15.76 0.30 -7.32
N VAL A 88 -16.46 -0.63 -7.97
CA VAL A 88 -17.41 -1.50 -7.28
C VAL A 88 -16.72 -2.39 -6.26
N ALA A 89 -15.61 -3.02 -6.62
CA ALA A 89 -14.77 -3.80 -5.70
C ALA A 89 -14.29 -2.96 -4.52
N GLY A 90 -13.86 -1.71 -4.79
CA GLY A 90 -13.45 -0.76 -3.76
C GLY A 90 -14.56 -0.43 -2.78
N VAL A 91 -15.77 -0.09 -3.28
CA VAL A 91 -16.94 0.24 -2.45
C VAL A 91 -17.40 -0.96 -1.64
N LEU A 92 -17.48 -2.15 -2.25
CA LEU A 92 -17.88 -3.36 -1.55
C LEU A 92 -16.88 -3.70 -0.43
N CYS A 93 -15.58 -3.65 -0.71
CA CYS A 93 -14.56 -3.89 0.31
C CYS A 93 -14.57 -2.80 1.39
N LEU A 94 -14.92 -1.53 1.07
CA LEU A 94 -15.10 -0.48 2.06
C LEU A 94 -16.23 -0.84 3.03
N VAL A 95 -17.39 -1.25 2.51
CA VAL A 95 -18.55 -1.61 3.33
C VAL A 95 -18.25 -2.84 4.19
N VAL A 96 -17.72 -3.91 3.58
CA VAL A 96 -17.36 -5.16 4.30
C VAL A 96 -16.30 -4.87 5.36
N GLY A 97 -15.26 -4.10 5.02
CA GLY A 97 -14.20 -3.72 5.95
C GLY A 97 -14.72 -2.82 7.08
N PHE A 98 -15.58 -1.86 6.81
CA PHE A 98 -16.21 -1.03 7.83
C PHE A 98 -17.07 -1.88 8.80
N LEU A 99 -17.89 -2.79 8.26
CA LEU A 99 -18.71 -3.71 9.07
C LEU A 99 -17.84 -4.65 9.90
N PHE A 100 -16.76 -5.19 9.34
CA PHE A 100 -15.80 -6.01 10.09
C PHE A 100 -15.04 -5.19 11.12
N GLY A 101 -14.79 -3.92 10.85
CA GLY A 101 -14.17 -2.97 11.78
C GLY A 101 -14.97 -2.78 13.07
N LEU A 102 -16.31 -2.88 13.05
CA LEU A 102 -17.16 -2.71 14.24
C LEU A 102 -16.90 -3.76 15.34
N PRO A 103 -16.98 -5.08 15.09
CA PRO A 103 -16.62 -6.08 16.09
C PRO A 103 -15.12 -6.04 16.43
N ALA A 104 -14.26 -5.65 15.48
CA ALA A 104 -12.82 -5.52 15.68
C ALA A 104 -12.44 -4.41 16.70
N LEU A 105 -13.33 -3.47 17.00
CA LEU A 105 -13.14 -2.44 18.03
C LEU A 105 -12.94 -3.01 19.45
N ARG A 106 -13.50 -4.19 19.72
CA ARG A 106 -13.37 -4.88 21.01
C ARG A 106 -12.07 -5.63 21.18
N LEU A 107 -11.30 -5.74 20.08
CA LEU A 107 -10.06 -6.50 20.01
C LEU A 107 -8.88 -5.53 19.86
N GLU A 108 -7.84 -5.74 20.66
CA GLU A 108 -6.63 -4.92 20.59
C GLU A 108 -5.39 -5.80 20.39
N GLY A 109 -4.37 -5.20 19.77
CA GLY A 109 -3.07 -5.85 19.60
C GLY A 109 -3.13 -7.21 18.91
N LEU A 110 -2.67 -8.24 19.59
CA LEU A 110 -2.57 -9.61 19.06
C LEU A 110 -3.94 -10.23 18.73
N TYR A 111 -4.96 -9.96 19.57
CA TYR A 111 -6.30 -10.52 19.33
C TYR A 111 -6.92 -10.03 18.03
N LEU A 112 -6.73 -8.75 17.70
CA LEU A 112 -7.16 -8.19 16.42
C LEU A 112 -6.40 -8.84 15.24
N ALA A 113 -5.08 -9.03 15.39
CA ALA A 113 -4.28 -9.68 14.37
C ALA A 113 -4.74 -11.12 14.12
N LEU A 114 -5.05 -11.89 15.17
CA LEU A 114 -5.57 -13.26 15.07
C LEU A 114 -6.96 -13.31 14.42
N ALA A 115 -7.87 -12.39 14.80
CA ALA A 115 -9.21 -12.32 14.21
C ALA A 115 -9.14 -11.99 12.71
N THR A 116 -8.29 -11.05 12.31
CA THR A 116 -8.09 -10.72 10.89
C THR A 116 -7.37 -11.83 10.13
N PHE A 117 -6.45 -12.55 10.78
CA PHE A 117 -5.81 -13.73 10.20
C PHE A 117 -6.81 -14.86 9.94
N SER A 118 -7.75 -15.08 10.87
CA SER A 118 -8.84 -16.05 10.66
C SER A 118 -9.69 -15.69 9.45
N LEU A 119 -9.93 -14.39 9.21
CA LEU A 119 -10.60 -13.93 7.99
C LEU A 119 -9.81 -14.29 6.72
N ALA A 120 -8.47 -14.14 6.75
CA ALA A 120 -7.62 -14.52 5.63
C ALA A 120 -7.62 -16.02 5.32
N LEU A 121 -7.87 -16.85 6.32
CA LEU A 121 -8.05 -18.30 6.15
C LEU A 121 -9.47 -18.67 5.68
N ALA A 122 -10.48 -17.97 6.20
CA ALA A 122 -11.88 -18.29 5.93
C ALA A 122 -12.31 -17.91 4.51
N VAL A 123 -11.91 -16.73 4.02
CA VAL A 123 -12.37 -16.20 2.71
C VAL A 123 -12.04 -17.15 1.56
N PRO A 124 -10.83 -17.71 1.39
CA PRO A 124 -10.56 -18.66 0.33
C PRO A 124 -11.43 -19.93 0.41
N GLN A 125 -11.76 -20.40 1.63
CA GLN A 125 -12.64 -21.56 1.81
C GLN A 125 -14.09 -21.25 1.46
N ILE A 126 -14.57 -20.05 1.83
CA ILE A 126 -15.90 -19.58 1.44
C ILE A 126 -15.98 -19.47 -0.08
N LEU A 127 -14.95 -18.94 -0.74
CA LEU A 127 -14.90 -18.84 -2.20
C LEU A 127 -14.96 -20.22 -2.86
N LYS A 128 -14.27 -21.22 -2.32
CA LYS A 128 -14.37 -22.61 -2.82
C LYS A 128 -15.76 -23.21 -2.66
N TYR A 129 -16.46 -22.86 -1.60
CA TYR A 129 -17.81 -23.39 -1.34
C TYR A 129 -18.84 -22.89 -2.36
N PHE A 130 -18.73 -21.65 -2.81
CA PHE A 130 -19.65 -21.06 -3.80
C PHE A 130 -19.22 -21.32 -5.23
N GLU A 131 -19.02 -22.60 -5.61
CA GLU A 131 -18.49 -23.03 -6.93
C GLU A 131 -19.21 -22.42 -8.12
N HIS A 132 -20.55 -22.27 -8.04
CA HIS A 132 -21.38 -21.74 -9.12
C HIS A 132 -20.96 -20.31 -9.54
N TRP A 133 -20.49 -19.47 -8.59
CA TRP A 133 -20.12 -18.08 -8.83
C TRP A 133 -18.62 -17.90 -9.03
N THR A 134 -17.83 -18.73 -8.40
CA THR A 134 -16.37 -18.53 -8.28
C THR A 134 -15.55 -19.47 -9.15
N GLY A 135 -16.20 -20.46 -9.79
CA GLY A 135 -15.51 -21.55 -10.46
C GLY A 135 -14.86 -22.57 -9.49
N GLY A 136 -15.16 -22.48 -8.19
CA GLY A 136 -14.65 -23.38 -7.16
C GLY A 136 -13.12 -23.41 -7.11
N SER A 137 -12.57 -24.60 -6.95
CA SER A 137 -11.10 -24.78 -6.88
C SER A 137 -10.39 -24.50 -8.21
N GLN A 138 -11.10 -24.56 -9.35
CA GLN A 138 -10.52 -24.27 -10.67
C GLN A 138 -10.37 -22.76 -10.91
N GLY A 139 -11.17 -21.93 -10.23
CA GLY A 139 -11.16 -20.49 -10.41
C GLY A 139 -11.79 -20.00 -11.73
N LEU A 140 -11.61 -18.75 -12.03
CA LEU A 140 -12.15 -18.08 -13.22
C LEU A 140 -11.01 -17.61 -14.13
N VAL A 141 -11.16 -17.88 -15.43
CA VAL A 141 -10.25 -17.40 -16.47
C VAL A 141 -10.87 -16.18 -17.16
N LEU A 142 -10.17 -15.08 -17.16
CA LEU A 142 -10.63 -13.81 -17.70
C LEU A 142 -9.90 -13.49 -19.01
N SER A 143 -10.54 -12.73 -19.90
CA SER A 143 -9.86 -12.13 -21.02
C SER A 143 -9.16 -10.83 -20.59
N LYS A 144 -7.89 -10.63 -21.00
CA LYS A 144 -7.21 -9.36 -20.75
C LYS A 144 -7.91 -8.23 -21.48
N PRO A 145 -8.19 -7.10 -20.81
CA PRO A 145 -8.82 -5.95 -21.45
C PRO A 145 -7.93 -5.36 -22.56
N ASN A 146 -8.50 -5.17 -23.74
CA ASN A 146 -7.85 -4.47 -24.84
C ASN A 146 -7.95 -2.95 -24.66
N ALA A 147 -7.03 -2.22 -25.29
CA ALA A 147 -7.09 -0.77 -25.32
C ALA A 147 -8.35 -0.30 -26.09
N PRO A 148 -9.13 0.65 -25.53
CA PRO A 148 -10.29 1.21 -26.20
C PRO A 148 -9.86 2.08 -27.40
N TRP A 149 -10.80 2.31 -28.32
CA TRP A 149 -10.64 3.20 -29.48
C TRP A 149 -9.52 2.85 -30.46
N GLY A 150 -9.08 1.59 -30.53
CA GLY A 150 -8.07 1.16 -31.51
C GLY A 150 -6.66 1.74 -31.27
N LEU A 151 -6.37 2.15 -30.05
CA LEU A 151 -5.01 2.59 -29.69
C LEU A 151 -4.01 1.45 -29.94
N PRO A 152 -2.85 1.71 -30.56
CA PRO A 152 -1.83 0.70 -30.87
C PRO A 152 -1.04 0.31 -29.61
N LEU A 153 -1.75 -0.07 -28.54
CA LEU A 153 -1.17 -0.51 -27.26
C LEU A 153 -1.49 -1.99 -27.05
N ASN A 154 -0.48 -2.74 -26.65
CA ASN A 154 -0.69 -4.11 -26.20
C ASN A 154 -1.55 -4.15 -24.93
N PRO A 155 -2.33 -5.23 -24.67
CA PRO A 155 -3.14 -5.35 -23.45
C PRO A 155 -2.35 -5.13 -22.16
N ASP A 156 -1.09 -5.57 -22.10
CA ASP A 156 -0.21 -5.36 -20.94
C ASP A 156 0.19 -3.89 -20.77
N GLN A 157 0.45 -3.17 -21.86
CA GLN A 157 0.73 -1.73 -21.82
C GLN A 157 -0.49 -0.93 -21.37
N TRP A 158 -1.66 -1.30 -21.88
CA TRP A 158 -2.90 -0.66 -21.48
C TRP A 158 -3.17 -0.83 -19.98
N LEU A 159 -3.09 -2.07 -19.48
CA LEU A 159 -3.29 -2.37 -18.04
C LEU A 159 -2.26 -1.68 -17.16
N TYR A 160 -1.02 -1.54 -17.62
CA TYR A 160 0.00 -0.77 -16.92
C TYR A 160 -0.43 0.68 -16.74
N PHE A 161 -0.89 1.36 -17.79
CA PHE A 161 -1.35 2.75 -17.69
C PHE A 161 -2.59 2.90 -16.82
N VAL A 162 -3.55 1.98 -16.92
CA VAL A 162 -4.73 1.97 -16.05
C VAL A 162 -4.31 1.82 -14.58
N THR A 163 -3.44 0.87 -14.29
CA THR A 163 -2.96 0.63 -12.93
C THR A 163 -2.15 1.82 -12.38
N LEU A 164 -1.31 2.44 -13.22
CA LEU A 164 -0.57 3.65 -12.87
C LEU A 164 -1.51 4.82 -12.57
N ALA A 165 -2.55 5.03 -13.37
CA ALA A 165 -3.54 6.08 -13.15
C ALA A 165 -4.29 5.86 -11.82
N VAL A 166 -4.75 4.63 -11.54
CA VAL A 166 -5.41 4.28 -10.28
C VAL A 166 -4.46 4.45 -9.10
N LEU A 167 -3.20 4.03 -9.23
CA LEU A 167 -2.16 4.25 -8.21
C LEU A 167 -2.04 5.74 -7.86
N VAL A 168 -1.86 6.60 -8.86
CA VAL A 168 -1.67 8.06 -8.66
C VAL A 168 -2.90 8.65 -7.97
N VAL A 169 -4.11 8.30 -8.41
CA VAL A 169 -5.36 8.78 -7.80
C VAL A 169 -5.46 8.33 -6.34
N LEU A 170 -5.24 7.04 -6.05
CA LEU A 170 -5.35 6.50 -4.70
C LEU A 170 -4.25 7.04 -3.78
N PHE A 171 -3.02 7.21 -4.27
CA PHE A 171 -1.95 7.84 -3.49
C PHE A 171 -2.26 9.30 -3.18
N TRP A 172 -2.83 10.04 -4.12
CA TRP A 172 -3.28 11.42 -3.89
C TRP A 172 -4.41 11.48 -2.86
N LEU A 173 -5.44 10.62 -2.99
CA LEU A 173 -6.54 10.51 -2.03
C LEU A 173 -6.04 10.12 -0.64
N GLY A 174 -5.18 9.09 -0.54
CA GLY A 174 -4.58 8.66 0.72
C GLY A 174 -3.73 9.74 1.38
N ALA A 175 -2.95 10.47 0.59
CA ALA A 175 -2.15 11.59 1.08
C ALA A 175 -3.03 12.72 1.64
N ASN A 176 -4.12 13.06 0.95
CA ASN A 176 -5.07 14.09 1.40
C ASN A 176 -5.83 13.63 2.66
N LEU A 177 -6.26 12.36 2.70
CA LEU A 177 -6.94 11.78 3.86
C LEU A 177 -6.05 11.83 5.10
N MET A 178 -4.79 11.37 4.99
CA MET A 178 -3.86 11.33 6.13
C MET A 178 -3.37 12.71 6.56
N ARG A 179 -3.34 13.70 5.67
CA ARG A 179 -3.02 15.11 6.01
C ARG A 179 -4.23 15.86 6.55
N GLY A 180 -5.44 15.36 6.29
CA GLY A 180 -6.71 15.97 6.67
C GLY A 180 -7.04 15.85 8.16
N ARG A 181 -8.28 16.19 8.51
CA ARG A 181 -8.82 16.05 9.88
C ARG A 181 -8.86 14.59 10.32
N VAL A 182 -9.25 13.70 9.40
CA VAL A 182 -9.32 12.25 9.65
C VAL A 182 -7.95 11.69 10.04
N GLY A 183 -6.91 11.99 9.28
CA GLY A 183 -5.55 11.49 9.57
C GLY A 183 -5.03 11.99 10.92
N ARG A 184 -5.29 13.25 11.29
CA ARG A 184 -4.90 13.77 12.61
C ARG A 184 -5.64 13.06 13.74
N ALA A 185 -6.95 12.82 13.60
CA ALA A 185 -7.74 12.09 14.57
C ALA A 185 -7.23 10.65 14.75
N VAL A 186 -6.93 9.97 13.63
CA VAL A 186 -6.42 8.60 13.63
C VAL A 186 -5.06 8.49 14.31
N VAL A 187 -4.13 9.42 14.06
CA VAL A 187 -2.83 9.46 14.72
C VAL A 187 -2.98 9.76 16.21
N ALA A 188 -3.88 10.68 16.59
CA ALA A 188 -4.16 10.97 18.00
C ALA A 188 -4.70 9.73 18.75
N ILE A 189 -5.59 8.96 18.13
CA ILE A 189 -6.12 7.71 18.68
C ILE A 189 -4.99 6.68 18.86
N ARG A 190 -4.10 6.55 17.86
CA ARG A 190 -2.95 5.63 17.93
C ARG A 190 -2.01 5.99 19.09
N ASP A 191 -1.70 7.28 19.22
CA ASP A 191 -0.71 7.73 20.21
C ASP A 191 -1.29 7.69 21.65
N HIS A 192 -2.58 8.08 21.84
CA HIS A 192 -3.24 8.06 23.16
C HIS A 192 -4.77 8.05 23.01
N HIS A 193 -5.40 6.87 22.96
CA HIS A 193 -6.85 6.74 22.72
C HIS A 193 -7.72 7.43 23.79
N ILE A 194 -7.35 7.32 25.08
CA ILE A 194 -8.11 7.95 26.18
C ILE A 194 -8.08 9.49 26.07
N ALA A 195 -6.92 10.06 25.77
CA ALA A 195 -6.78 11.49 25.58
C ALA A 195 -7.56 11.99 24.34
N ALA A 196 -7.56 11.21 23.24
CA ALA A 196 -8.31 11.53 22.04
C ALA A 196 -9.83 11.55 22.32
N GLU A 197 -10.34 10.58 23.09
CA GLU A 197 -11.76 10.52 23.50
C GLU A 197 -12.14 11.68 24.42
N ALA A 198 -11.28 12.04 25.38
CA ALA A 198 -11.48 13.19 26.24
C ALA A 198 -11.58 14.53 25.46
N MET A 199 -10.93 14.60 24.29
CA MET A 199 -11.01 15.73 23.36
C MET A 199 -12.18 15.63 22.37
N GLY A 200 -13.11 14.69 22.56
CA GLY A 200 -14.35 14.52 21.76
C GLY A 200 -14.15 13.74 20.46
N ILE A 201 -13.04 13.02 20.27
CA ILE A 201 -12.83 12.18 19.09
C ILE A 201 -13.55 10.83 19.33
N ASN A 202 -14.47 10.46 18.44
CA ASN A 202 -15.11 9.16 18.48
C ASN A 202 -14.18 8.07 17.93
N SER A 203 -13.42 7.41 18.83
CA SER A 203 -12.43 6.38 18.47
C SER A 203 -13.05 5.21 17.70
N ALA A 204 -14.29 4.80 18.04
CA ALA A 204 -14.98 3.71 17.37
C ALA A 204 -15.23 4.00 15.89
N LEU A 205 -15.79 5.17 15.61
CA LEU A 205 -16.11 5.58 14.24
C LEU A 205 -14.82 5.68 13.39
N TYR A 206 -13.77 6.35 13.90
CA TYR A 206 -12.53 6.54 13.15
C TYR A 206 -11.77 5.23 12.93
N LYS A 207 -11.69 4.34 13.93
CA LYS A 207 -11.06 3.02 13.81
C LYS A 207 -11.77 2.17 12.74
N SER A 208 -13.12 2.10 12.76
CA SER A 208 -13.88 1.35 11.76
C SER A 208 -13.82 1.97 10.37
N LEU A 209 -13.84 3.30 10.26
CA LEU A 209 -13.75 4.01 8.98
C LEU A 209 -12.40 3.76 8.31
N ILE A 210 -11.29 3.85 9.06
CA ILE A 210 -9.96 3.56 8.52
C ILE A 210 -9.82 2.09 8.15
N PHE A 211 -10.44 1.18 8.89
CA PHE A 211 -10.47 -0.23 8.52
C PHE A 211 -11.17 -0.43 7.18
N GLY A 212 -12.34 0.19 6.99
CA GLY A 212 -13.07 0.16 5.71
C GLY A 212 -12.28 0.78 4.56
N VAL A 213 -11.66 1.95 4.76
CA VAL A 213 -10.82 2.59 3.74
C VAL A 213 -9.62 1.70 3.37
N SER A 214 -8.94 1.13 4.35
CA SER A 214 -7.83 0.20 4.15
C SER A 214 -8.25 -1.02 3.33
N ALA A 215 -9.41 -1.61 3.66
CA ALA A 215 -10.01 -2.72 2.90
C ALA A 215 -10.38 -2.31 1.47
N ALA A 216 -10.90 -1.09 1.27
CA ALA A 216 -11.20 -0.56 -0.07
C ALA A 216 -9.97 -0.49 -0.98
N TYR A 217 -8.86 0.05 -0.47
CA TYR A 217 -7.59 0.10 -1.21
C TYR A 217 -7.11 -1.30 -1.60
N THR A 218 -7.20 -2.22 -0.67
CA THR A 218 -6.79 -3.61 -0.92
C THR A 218 -7.74 -4.32 -1.90
N GLY A 219 -9.03 -4.03 -1.83
CA GLY A 219 -10.02 -4.53 -2.78
C GLY A 219 -9.81 -4.01 -4.21
N VAL A 220 -9.51 -2.72 -4.35
CA VAL A 220 -9.13 -2.13 -5.65
C VAL A 220 -7.87 -2.80 -6.21
N ALA A 221 -6.85 -3.05 -5.36
CA ALA A 221 -5.65 -3.77 -5.78
C ALA A 221 -5.98 -5.19 -6.24
N GLY A 222 -6.89 -5.89 -5.55
CA GLY A 222 -7.39 -7.21 -5.96
C GLY A 222 -8.08 -7.19 -7.32
N ALA A 223 -8.97 -6.23 -7.56
CA ALA A 223 -9.66 -6.07 -8.85
C ALA A 223 -8.70 -5.79 -10.01
N LEU A 224 -7.69 -4.94 -9.79
CA LEU A 224 -6.63 -4.69 -10.77
C LEU A 224 -5.80 -5.94 -11.05
N SER A 225 -5.49 -6.72 -9.99
CA SER A 225 -4.75 -7.98 -10.12
C SER A 225 -5.51 -9.01 -10.95
N ALA A 226 -6.83 -9.15 -10.74
CA ALA A 226 -7.68 -10.04 -11.52
C ALA A 226 -7.60 -9.73 -13.02
N SER A 227 -7.66 -8.44 -13.39
CA SER A 227 -7.52 -7.99 -14.77
C SER A 227 -6.11 -8.19 -15.33
N ALA A 228 -5.07 -7.99 -14.51
CA ALA A 228 -3.67 -8.06 -14.95
C ALA A 228 -3.19 -9.50 -15.14
N ILE A 229 -3.58 -10.41 -14.22
CA ILE A 229 -3.22 -11.84 -14.30
C ILE A 229 -4.14 -12.60 -15.26
N ALA A 230 -5.39 -12.12 -15.42
CA ALA A 230 -6.45 -12.76 -16.21
C ALA A 230 -6.81 -14.18 -15.71
N TYR A 231 -6.48 -14.49 -14.48
CA TYR A 231 -6.82 -15.74 -13.80
C TYR A 231 -6.98 -15.50 -12.29
N VAL A 232 -8.07 -16.00 -11.73
CA VAL A 232 -8.40 -15.82 -10.32
C VAL A 232 -8.81 -17.15 -9.73
N ALA A 233 -8.00 -17.71 -8.83
CA ALA A 233 -8.29 -18.95 -8.11
C ALA A 233 -8.19 -18.74 -6.60
N PRO A 234 -9.02 -19.42 -5.76
CA PRO A 234 -8.98 -19.26 -4.31
C PRO A 234 -7.62 -19.56 -3.70
N ASP A 235 -6.90 -20.53 -4.25
CA ASP A 235 -5.58 -20.94 -3.77
C ASP A 235 -4.48 -19.90 -4.02
N SER A 236 -4.72 -18.89 -4.86
CA SER A 236 -3.82 -17.77 -5.04
C SER A 236 -3.85 -16.77 -3.86
N PHE A 237 -4.90 -16.79 -3.04
CA PHE A 237 -5.14 -15.84 -1.95
C PHE A 237 -4.93 -16.47 -0.57
N THR A 238 -3.80 -17.12 -0.37
CA THR A 238 -3.47 -17.72 0.91
C THR A 238 -3.19 -16.67 1.98
N ALA A 239 -3.23 -17.07 3.27
CA ALA A 239 -2.82 -16.20 4.38
C ALA A 239 -1.40 -15.65 4.22
N PHE A 240 -0.54 -16.35 3.47
CA PHE A 240 0.80 -15.89 3.13
C PHE A 240 0.80 -14.57 2.36
N LEU A 241 -0.20 -14.31 1.52
CA LEU A 241 -0.37 -13.00 0.85
C LEU A 241 -0.52 -11.86 1.87
N SER A 242 -1.32 -12.07 2.93
CA SER A 242 -1.47 -11.07 4.00
C SER A 242 -0.16 -10.77 4.71
N ILE A 243 0.61 -11.83 5.01
CA ILE A 243 1.93 -11.69 5.62
C ILE A 243 2.89 -10.93 4.69
N THR A 244 2.88 -11.25 3.40
CA THR A 244 3.71 -10.59 2.39
C THR A 244 3.38 -9.10 2.28
N LEU A 245 2.10 -8.72 2.28
CA LEU A 245 1.68 -7.31 2.28
C LEU A 245 2.14 -6.58 3.55
N LEU A 246 2.07 -7.24 4.73
CA LEU A 246 2.56 -6.67 5.98
C LEU A 246 4.08 -6.48 5.95
N ILE A 247 4.83 -7.47 5.45
CA ILE A 247 6.29 -7.35 5.23
C ILE A 247 6.59 -6.12 4.35
N GLY A 248 5.86 -5.96 3.25
CA GLY A 248 6.00 -4.79 2.38
C GLY A 248 5.73 -3.48 3.11
N ALA A 249 4.71 -3.40 3.97
CA ALA A 249 4.40 -2.22 4.76
C ALA A 249 5.53 -1.88 5.77
N VAL A 250 6.09 -2.89 6.44
CA VAL A 250 7.18 -2.73 7.42
C VAL A 250 8.47 -2.29 6.72
N ILE A 251 8.88 -2.98 5.65
CA ILE A 251 10.10 -2.68 4.89
C ILE A 251 10.01 -1.32 4.21
N GLY A 252 8.86 -1.01 3.63
CA GLY A 252 8.63 0.30 3.02
C GLY A 252 8.73 1.44 4.03
N GLY A 253 8.31 1.18 5.26
CA GLY A 253 8.26 2.13 6.38
C GLY A 253 6.84 2.43 6.81
N MET A 254 6.53 2.05 8.06
CA MET A 254 5.20 2.29 8.64
C MET A 254 4.90 3.79 8.76
N ALA A 255 3.62 4.16 8.60
CA ALA A 255 3.14 5.54 8.60
C ALA A 255 3.78 6.43 7.52
N SER A 256 4.24 5.83 6.41
CA SER A 256 4.81 6.55 5.27
C SER A 256 4.08 6.19 3.97
N ILE A 257 3.49 7.19 3.31
CA ILE A 257 2.78 6.98 2.04
C ILE A 257 3.74 6.53 0.94
N SER A 258 4.89 7.21 0.82
CA SER A 258 5.91 6.82 -0.17
C SER A 258 6.55 5.46 0.14
N GLY A 259 6.55 5.05 1.40
CA GLY A 259 7.04 3.75 1.83
C GLY A 259 6.32 2.58 1.14
N ALA A 260 5.03 2.71 0.87
CA ALA A 260 4.26 1.65 0.21
C ALA A 260 4.84 1.26 -1.17
N VAL A 261 5.36 2.21 -1.94
CA VAL A 261 6.01 1.94 -3.23
C VAL A 261 7.29 1.14 -3.04
N PHE A 262 8.14 1.55 -2.10
CA PHE A 262 9.40 0.83 -1.81
C PHE A 262 9.15 -0.58 -1.29
N GLY A 263 8.15 -0.75 -0.41
CA GLY A 263 7.74 -2.06 0.08
C GLY A 263 7.22 -2.97 -1.05
N ALA A 264 6.45 -2.42 -1.97
CA ALA A 264 5.97 -3.16 -3.14
C ALA A 264 7.10 -3.61 -4.07
N PHE A 265 8.09 -2.75 -4.31
CA PHE A 265 9.30 -3.13 -5.03
C PHE A 265 10.02 -4.28 -4.36
N PHE A 266 10.18 -4.22 -3.05
CA PHE A 266 10.86 -5.26 -2.29
C PHE A 266 10.14 -6.61 -2.41
N ILE A 267 8.83 -6.67 -2.15
CA ILE A 267 8.09 -7.93 -2.17
C ILE A 267 7.94 -8.52 -3.58
N GLN A 268 8.04 -7.70 -4.63
CA GLN A 268 7.95 -8.16 -6.02
C GLN A 268 9.30 -8.65 -6.54
N PHE A 269 10.39 -7.92 -6.31
CA PHE A 269 11.67 -8.23 -6.95
C PHE A 269 12.57 -9.13 -6.12
N VAL A 270 12.57 -9.02 -4.78
CA VAL A 270 13.48 -9.82 -3.95
C VAL A 270 13.22 -11.32 -4.04
N PRO A 271 11.95 -11.82 -4.03
CA PRO A 271 11.71 -13.24 -4.26
C PRO A 271 12.16 -13.71 -5.66
N ASN A 272 12.02 -12.88 -6.68
CA ASN A 272 12.48 -13.21 -8.03
C ASN A 272 14.01 -13.34 -8.08
N TRP A 273 14.75 -12.38 -7.50
CA TRP A 273 16.21 -12.49 -7.39
C TRP A 273 16.65 -13.67 -6.54
N ALA A 274 15.91 -13.99 -5.47
CA ALA A 274 16.18 -15.18 -4.66
C ALA A 274 16.06 -16.48 -5.46
N GLN A 275 15.09 -16.56 -6.37
CA GLN A 275 14.93 -17.71 -7.29
C GLN A 275 16.09 -17.81 -8.31
N ASP A 276 16.62 -16.67 -8.77
CA ASP A 276 17.78 -16.65 -9.67
C ASP A 276 19.07 -17.13 -8.96
N ILE A 277 19.21 -16.84 -7.66
CA ILE A 277 20.34 -17.29 -6.83
C ILE A 277 20.23 -18.79 -6.52
N SER A 278 19.06 -19.26 -6.12
CA SER A 278 18.84 -20.67 -5.78
C SER A 278 17.40 -21.08 -6.07
N LYS A 279 17.24 -22.04 -6.97
CA LYS A 279 15.93 -22.64 -7.26
C LYS A 279 15.41 -23.54 -6.14
N ALA A 280 16.31 -24.04 -5.28
CA ALA A 280 15.97 -24.99 -4.23
C ALA A 280 15.42 -24.32 -2.96
N ALA A 281 15.86 -23.10 -2.62
CA ALA A 281 15.50 -22.46 -1.37
C ALA A 281 15.22 -20.95 -1.49
N PRO A 282 14.36 -20.49 -2.41
CA PRO A 282 14.12 -19.06 -2.62
C PRO A 282 13.52 -18.38 -1.38
N TRP A 283 12.68 -19.07 -0.64
CA TRP A 283 12.06 -18.55 0.58
C TRP A 283 13.05 -18.39 1.74
N ALA A 284 14.05 -19.27 1.85
CA ALA A 284 15.11 -19.12 2.84
C ALA A 284 15.96 -17.89 2.55
N ILE A 285 16.34 -17.68 1.29
CA ILE A 285 17.07 -16.49 0.84
C ILE A 285 16.25 -15.21 1.09
N PHE A 286 14.96 -15.22 0.74
CA PHE A 286 14.05 -14.11 1.03
C PHE A 286 13.99 -13.81 2.54
N GLY A 287 13.92 -14.82 3.40
CA GLY A 287 13.94 -14.67 4.86
C GLY A 287 15.24 -14.02 5.37
N VAL A 288 16.38 -14.44 4.83
CA VAL A 288 17.69 -13.84 5.17
C VAL A 288 17.73 -12.36 4.74
N PHE A 289 17.30 -12.05 3.52
CA PHE A 289 17.21 -10.66 3.06
C PHE A 289 16.32 -9.82 3.97
N LEU A 290 15.20 -10.36 4.41
CA LEU A 290 14.24 -9.70 5.30
C LEU A 290 14.89 -9.39 6.66
N ILE A 291 15.58 -10.36 7.27
CA ILE A 291 16.26 -10.18 8.56
C ILE A 291 17.36 -9.12 8.45
N VAL A 292 18.23 -9.23 7.43
CA VAL A 292 19.30 -8.26 7.19
C VAL A 292 18.71 -6.87 6.98
N PHE A 293 17.64 -6.76 6.21
CA PHE A 293 17.01 -5.48 5.92
C PHE A 293 16.40 -4.83 7.17
N MET A 294 15.70 -5.61 8.03
CA MET A 294 15.15 -5.11 9.29
C MET A 294 16.25 -4.68 10.27
N TYR A 295 17.40 -5.37 10.26
CA TYR A 295 18.53 -4.99 11.11
C TYR A 295 19.19 -3.70 10.64
N VAL A 296 19.38 -3.53 9.32
CA VAL A 296 20.05 -2.35 8.74
C VAL A 296 19.14 -1.11 8.69
N MET A 297 17.83 -1.30 8.48
CA MET A 297 16.85 -0.22 8.31
C MET A 297 15.62 -0.41 9.23
N PRO A 298 15.76 -0.25 10.55
CA PRO A 298 14.68 -0.52 11.50
C PRO A 298 13.45 0.39 11.33
N PHE A 299 13.59 1.55 10.67
CA PHE A 299 12.48 2.47 10.32
C PHE A 299 11.99 2.31 8.88
N GLY A 300 12.42 1.25 8.18
CA GLY A 300 12.13 1.01 6.77
C GLY A 300 12.86 1.96 5.82
N ILE A 301 12.70 1.76 4.50
CA ILE A 301 13.38 2.55 3.46
C ILE A 301 13.01 4.04 3.56
N ALA A 302 11.72 4.34 3.70
CA ALA A 302 11.25 5.73 3.78
C ALA A 302 11.80 6.45 5.02
N GLY A 303 11.93 5.75 6.15
CA GLY A 303 12.54 6.25 7.37
C GLY A 303 14.03 6.54 7.19
N ALA A 304 14.77 5.62 6.57
CA ALA A 304 16.19 5.79 6.28
C ALA A 304 16.44 6.98 5.35
N ILE A 305 15.68 7.13 4.28
CA ILE A 305 15.76 8.29 3.36
C ILE A 305 15.51 9.59 4.12
N ARG A 306 14.49 9.63 4.99
CA ARG A 306 14.17 10.81 5.81
C ARG A 306 15.33 11.17 6.75
N LEU A 307 15.93 10.19 7.42
CA LEU A 307 17.08 10.40 8.31
C LEU A 307 18.30 10.94 7.56
N LEU A 308 18.63 10.37 6.41
CA LEU A 308 19.73 10.85 5.56
C LEU A 308 19.50 12.29 5.10
N TRP A 309 18.27 12.63 4.71
CA TRP A 309 17.92 13.97 4.29
C TRP A 309 18.01 15.01 5.43
N ILE A 310 17.59 14.66 6.65
CA ILE A 310 17.72 15.51 7.83
C ILE A 310 19.21 15.73 8.17
N ARG A 311 20.00 14.66 8.10
CA ARG A 311 21.44 14.70 8.39
C ARG A 311 22.20 15.60 7.40
N SER A 312 21.88 15.50 6.10
CA SER A 312 22.47 16.36 5.06
C SER A 312 22.10 17.85 5.22
N ARG A 313 20.91 18.15 5.71
CA ARG A 313 20.49 19.53 6.00
C ARG A 313 21.19 20.11 7.23
N ARG A 314 21.37 19.33 8.29
CA ARG A 314 22.08 19.78 9.50
C ARG A 314 23.54 20.09 9.18
N SER A 315 24.21 19.30 8.36
CA SER A 315 25.59 19.56 7.92
C SER A 315 25.73 20.86 7.14
N ARG A 316 24.72 21.25 6.37
CA ARG A 316 24.73 22.54 5.61
C ARG A 316 24.50 23.76 6.50
N VAL A 317 23.72 23.62 7.57
CA VAL A 317 23.47 24.72 8.55
C VAL A 317 24.70 24.93 9.45
N ALA A 318 25.42 23.86 9.80
CA ALA A 318 26.64 23.95 10.60
C ALA A 318 27.82 24.58 9.82
N LEU A 319 27.74 24.69 8.50
CA LEU A 319 28.75 25.32 7.64
C LEU A 319 28.45 26.79 7.31
N SER A 320 27.34 27.36 7.77
CA SER A 320 27.09 28.80 7.67
C SER A 320 27.88 29.50 8.78
N PRO A 321 28.81 30.45 8.46
CA PRO A 321 29.56 31.19 9.49
C PRO A 321 28.59 31.95 10.38
N GLU A 322 28.74 31.83 11.70
CA GLU A 322 28.07 32.70 12.66
C GLU A 322 28.32 34.17 12.25
N PRO A 323 27.28 35.04 12.27
CA PRO A 323 27.50 36.45 12.14
C PRO A 323 28.39 36.89 13.31
N ARG A 324 29.61 37.33 13.02
CA ARG A 324 30.50 37.95 14.01
C ARG A 324 29.69 39.05 14.69
N GLU A 325 29.35 38.86 15.96
CA GLU A 325 28.93 39.95 16.83
C GLU A 325 30.03 41.00 16.76
N THR A 326 29.72 42.11 16.10
CA THR A 326 30.53 43.31 16.16
C THR A 326 30.56 43.76 17.62
N ALA A 327 31.74 43.59 18.23
CA ALA A 327 32.04 44.07 19.54
C ALA A 327 31.66 45.57 19.61
N ALA A 328 30.51 45.82 20.23
CA ALA A 328 30.09 47.20 20.56
C ALA A 328 31.08 47.70 21.62
N THR A 329 31.89 48.62 21.19
CA THR A 329 32.80 49.48 21.91
C THR A 329 32.23 49.88 23.29
N GLN A 330 32.86 49.37 24.34
CA GLN A 330 32.67 49.90 25.69
C GLN A 330 33.29 51.31 25.71
N ALA A 331 32.46 52.33 25.75
CA ALA A 331 32.88 53.69 26.06
C ALA A 331 33.18 53.77 27.58
N PRO A 332 34.34 54.34 28.00
CA PRO A 332 34.66 54.49 29.42
C PRO A 332 33.77 55.59 30.01
N ARG A 333 33.08 55.28 31.12
CA ARG A 333 32.44 56.28 31.96
C ARG A 333 33.56 57.05 32.67
N ALA A 334 33.69 58.33 32.35
CA ALA A 334 34.44 59.31 33.11
C ALA A 334 33.59 59.78 34.32
N THR A 335 34.16 59.67 35.50
CA THR A 335 33.96 60.33 36.82
C THR A 335 32.67 61.09 37.03
#